data_8fd1dcb14360e86d050e752a9b0dbdc0
#
_entry.id   8fd1dcb14360e86d050e752a9b0dbdc0
#
_cell.length_a   1.000
_cell.length_b   1.000
_cell.length_c   1.000
_cell.angle_alpha   90.00
_cell.angle_beta   90.00
_cell.angle_gamma   90.00
#
_symmetry.space_group_name_H-M   'P 1'
#
loop_
_entity.id
_entity.type
_entity.pdbx_description
1 polymer ?
#
loop_
_entity_poly.entity_id
_entity_poly.type
_entity_poly.pdbx_seq_one_letter_code
_entity_poly.pdbx_strand_id
1 'polypeptide(L)'
;MLFRSLIADIAGLPKANLHYYFPTKEDLYRRVVQTIFEIWLHAAEAMDDAPGPVEGIGRYIDAKMEISRLHPNGSKVWAYEVMHGAPVIQDYLETTLRDWTAGRVHLIQRWIDEGKMSRINPEHLLYMLWATTQHYADFGHQIATLNGGPLSDAEWQAAKTSVKTMILRGIGALT
;
A
#
# COMPACT_ATOMS: atom_id res chain seq x y z
N MET A 1 -2.08 -17.92 26.29
CA MET A 1 -3.50 -17.62 26.59
C MET A 1 -3.82 -16.13 26.72
N LEU A 2 -2.93 -15.29 27.20
CA LEU A 2 -3.14 -13.85 27.45
C LEU A 2 -3.42 -12.99 26.20
N PHE A 3 -2.79 -13.25 25.05
CA PHE A 3 -2.90 -12.42 23.85
C PHE A 3 -4.29 -12.35 23.23
N ARG A 4 -5.02 -13.46 23.16
CA ARG A 4 -6.35 -13.50 22.53
C ARG A 4 -7.41 -12.76 23.35
N SER A 5 -7.27 -12.79 24.68
CA SER A 5 -8.14 -12.02 25.57
C SER A 5 -7.94 -10.53 25.32
N LEU A 6 -6.70 -10.07 25.28
CA LEU A 6 -6.36 -8.67 25.03
C LEU A 6 -6.85 -8.17 23.67
N ILE A 7 -6.71 -8.97 22.61
CA ILE A 7 -7.22 -8.59 21.28
C ILE A 7 -8.74 -8.47 21.29
N ALA A 8 -9.46 -9.43 21.89
CA ALA A 8 -10.91 -9.40 22.01
C ALA A 8 -11.38 -8.18 22.82
N ASP A 9 -10.71 -7.90 23.94
CA ASP A 9 -11.02 -6.76 24.82
C ASP A 9 -10.82 -5.42 24.07
N ILE A 10 -9.70 -5.26 23.36
CA ILE A 10 -9.41 -4.05 22.55
C ILE A 10 -10.42 -3.89 21.41
N ALA A 11 -10.80 -5.00 20.76
CA ALA A 11 -11.77 -5.00 19.66
C ALA A 11 -13.23 -4.85 20.13
N GLY A 12 -13.51 -4.89 21.44
CA GLY A 12 -14.86 -4.86 21.97
C GLY A 12 -15.69 -6.10 21.59
N LEU A 13 -15.06 -7.24 21.34
CA LEU A 13 -15.70 -8.46 20.87
C LEU A 13 -15.71 -9.55 21.96
N PRO A 14 -16.78 -10.37 22.03
CA PRO A 14 -16.78 -11.54 22.89
C PRO A 14 -15.63 -12.49 22.52
N LYS A 15 -14.87 -12.93 23.50
CA LYS A 15 -13.73 -13.83 23.31
C LYS A 15 -14.11 -15.13 22.58
N ALA A 16 -15.32 -15.64 22.84
CA ALA A 16 -15.84 -16.82 22.17
C ALA A 16 -15.95 -16.65 20.65
N ASN A 17 -16.37 -15.45 20.20
CA ASN A 17 -16.50 -15.14 18.77
C ASN A 17 -15.12 -15.16 18.08
N LEU A 18 -14.10 -14.57 18.73
CA LEU A 18 -12.75 -14.59 18.18
C LEU A 18 -12.22 -16.03 18.00
N HIS A 19 -12.48 -16.89 18.98
CA HIS A 19 -12.10 -18.31 18.91
C HIS A 19 -12.86 -19.10 17.86
N TYR A 20 -14.12 -18.77 17.65
CA TYR A 20 -14.95 -19.43 16.64
C TYR A 20 -14.46 -19.15 15.22
N TYR A 21 -14.15 -17.89 14.92
CA TYR A 21 -13.69 -17.48 13.58
C TYR A 21 -12.20 -17.70 13.33
N PHE A 22 -11.37 -17.66 14.38
CA PHE A 22 -9.92 -17.79 14.29
C PHE A 22 -9.40 -18.80 15.32
N PRO A 23 -9.34 -20.07 14.94
CA PRO A 23 -8.88 -21.16 15.84
C PRO A 23 -7.47 -20.92 16.38
N THR A 24 -6.57 -20.34 15.56
CA THR A 24 -5.20 -20.02 15.96
C THR A 24 -4.90 -18.51 15.91
N LYS A 25 -3.84 -18.07 16.57
CA LYS A 25 -3.34 -16.69 16.45
C LYS A 25 -2.83 -16.43 15.04
N GLU A 26 -2.25 -17.43 14.41
CA GLU A 26 -1.72 -17.37 13.06
C GLU A 26 -2.84 -17.16 12.03
N ASP A 27 -3.96 -17.86 12.16
CA ASP A 27 -5.13 -17.67 11.30
C ASP A 27 -5.64 -16.22 11.36
N LEU A 28 -5.73 -15.65 12.57
CA LEU A 28 -6.12 -14.27 12.76
C LEU A 28 -5.10 -13.32 12.13
N TYR A 29 -3.82 -13.54 12.38
CA TYR A 29 -2.75 -12.71 11.85
C TYR A 29 -2.72 -12.76 10.32
N ARG A 30 -2.79 -13.96 9.74
CA ARG A 30 -2.87 -14.18 8.29
C ARG A 30 -4.05 -13.41 7.69
N ARG A 31 -5.24 -13.51 8.30
CA ARG A 31 -6.42 -12.78 7.82
C ARG A 31 -6.23 -11.26 7.88
N VAL A 32 -5.64 -10.75 8.94
CA VAL A 32 -5.32 -9.31 9.06
C VAL A 32 -4.41 -8.87 7.92
N VAL A 33 -3.31 -9.59 7.68
CA VAL A 33 -2.34 -9.22 6.62
C VAL A 33 -2.97 -9.33 5.23
N GLN A 34 -3.77 -10.36 4.97
CA GLN A 34 -4.52 -10.51 3.71
C GLN A 34 -5.50 -9.36 3.49
N THR A 35 -6.25 -8.97 4.52
CA THR A 35 -7.21 -7.84 4.41
C THR A 35 -6.50 -6.53 4.09
N ILE A 36 -5.32 -6.27 4.69
CA ILE A 36 -4.51 -5.10 4.38
C ILE A 36 -4.11 -5.11 2.90
N PHE A 37 -3.70 -6.25 2.39
CA PHE A 37 -3.31 -6.40 1.00
C PHE A 37 -4.50 -6.23 0.03
N GLU A 38 -5.67 -6.80 0.36
CA GLU A 38 -6.91 -6.63 -0.41
C GLU A 38 -7.27 -5.14 -0.58
N ILE A 39 -7.11 -4.33 0.48
CA ILE A 39 -7.32 -2.88 0.42
C ILE A 39 -6.35 -2.22 -0.58
N TRP A 40 -5.10 -2.64 -0.61
CA TRP A 40 -4.10 -2.10 -1.54
C TRP A 40 -4.32 -2.54 -2.98
N LEU A 41 -4.74 -3.78 -3.22
CA LEU A 41 -5.10 -4.25 -4.56
C LEU A 41 -6.26 -3.43 -5.14
N HIS A 42 -7.30 -3.21 -4.33
CA HIS A 42 -8.44 -2.40 -4.76
C HIS A 42 -8.05 -0.96 -5.11
N ALA A 43 -7.12 -0.35 -4.37
CA ALA A 43 -6.61 0.98 -4.71
C ALA A 43 -5.97 1.04 -6.10
N ALA A 44 -5.39 -0.05 -6.56
CA ALA A 44 -4.70 -0.09 -7.83
C ALA A 44 -5.61 -0.37 -9.03
N GLU A 45 -6.86 -0.79 -8.81
CA GLU A 45 -7.89 -0.86 -9.84
C GLU A 45 -8.15 0.53 -10.48
N ALA A 46 -7.85 1.61 -9.74
CA ALA A 46 -7.89 2.97 -10.26
C ALA A 46 -7.00 3.22 -11.50
N MET A 47 -6.05 2.32 -11.78
CA MET A 47 -5.20 2.37 -12.97
C MET A 47 -5.84 1.71 -14.20
N ASP A 48 -6.78 0.79 -14.03
CA ASP A 48 -7.22 -0.13 -15.09
C ASP A 48 -7.92 0.57 -16.25
N ASP A 49 -8.83 1.49 -15.93
CA ASP A 49 -9.62 2.24 -16.92
C ASP A 49 -9.02 3.60 -17.27
N ALA A 50 -7.78 3.85 -16.84
CA ALA A 50 -7.15 5.14 -17.09
C ALA A 50 -6.68 5.27 -18.56
N PRO A 51 -6.91 6.42 -19.21
CA PRO A 51 -6.50 6.65 -20.59
C PRO A 51 -4.99 6.79 -20.77
N GLY A 52 -4.26 6.96 -19.66
CA GLY A 52 -2.81 7.09 -19.68
C GLY A 52 -2.16 7.21 -18.29
N PRO A 53 -0.83 7.34 -18.26
CA PRO A 53 -0.05 7.31 -17.02
C PRO A 53 -0.37 8.48 -16.08
N VAL A 54 -0.69 9.66 -16.57
CA VAL A 54 -0.98 10.84 -15.74
C VAL A 54 -2.17 10.55 -14.82
N GLU A 55 -3.27 10.06 -15.39
CA GLU A 55 -4.46 9.73 -14.61
C GLU A 55 -4.28 8.44 -13.83
N GLY A 56 -3.78 7.37 -14.46
CA GLY A 56 -3.67 6.06 -13.83
C GLY A 56 -2.73 6.07 -12.63
N ILE A 57 -1.51 6.51 -12.82
CA ILE A 57 -0.52 6.61 -11.73
C ILE A 57 -0.94 7.68 -10.72
N GLY A 58 -1.51 8.80 -11.19
CA GLY A 58 -1.99 9.87 -10.33
C GLY A 58 -3.09 9.41 -9.37
N ARG A 59 -4.11 8.70 -9.86
CA ARG A 59 -5.18 8.11 -9.05
C ARG A 59 -4.65 7.06 -8.08
N TYR A 60 -3.71 6.24 -8.54
CA TYR A 60 -3.08 5.22 -7.68
C TYR A 60 -2.30 5.84 -6.52
N ILE A 61 -1.50 6.89 -6.78
CA ILE A 61 -0.78 7.63 -5.73
C ILE A 61 -1.78 8.23 -4.73
N ASP A 62 -2.85 8.88 -5.21
CA ASP A 62 -3.88 9.46 -4.35
C ASP A 62 -4.52 8.41 -3.44
N ALA A 63 -4.90 7.27 -3.98
CA ALA A 63 -5.50 6.17 -3.24
C ALA A 63 -4.53 5.56 -2.22
N LYS A 64 -3.28 5.29 -2.63
CA LYS A 64 -2.24 4.75 -1.75
C LYS A 64 -1.92 5.70 -0.59
N MET A 65 -1.78 6.99 -0.87
CA MET A 65 -1.53 7.99 0.18
C MET A 65 -2.70 8.10 1.15
N GLU A 66 -3.95 8.02 0.66
CA GLU A 66 -5.12 8.02 1.54
C GLU A 66 -5.19 6.78 2.43
N ILE A 67 -4.89 5.60 1.89
CA ILE A 67 -4.79 4.37 2.68
C ILE A 67 -3.68 4.49 3.73
N SER A 68 -2.53 5.04 3.37
CA SER A 68 -1.43 5.28 4.30
C SER A 68 -1.83 6.21 5.46
N ARG A 69 -2.72 7.16 5.21
CA ARG A 69 -3.28 8.06 6.21
C ARG A 69 -4.30 7.36 7.10
N LEU A 70 -5.25 6.64 6.50
CA LEU A 70 -6.38 6.04 7.21
C LEU A 70 -6.01 4.73 7.93
N HIS A 71 -5.06 3.98 7.38
CA HIS A 71 -4.67 2.65 7.85
C HIS A 71 -3.16 2.51 8.11
N PRO A 72 -2.51 3.45 8.84
CA PRO A 72 -1.05 3.43 9.03
C PRO A 72 -0.56 2.17 9.76
N ASN A 73 -1.34 1.63 10.68
CA ASN A 73 -0.98 0.42 11.40
C ASN A 73 -1.03 -0.83 10.48
N GLY A 74 -1.93 -0.85 9.52
CA GLY A 74 -1.98 -1.90 8.50
C GLY A 74 -0.70 -1.93 7.68
N SER A 75 -0.25 -0.77 7.18
CA SER A 75 1.02 -0.66 6.46
C SER A 75 2.20 -1.20 7.26
N LYS A 76 2.31 -0.80 8.53
CA LYS A 76 3.39 -1.27 9.43
C LYS A 76 3.37 -2.77 9.66
N VAL A 77 2.19 -3.38 9.82
CA VAL A 77 2.06 -4.84 9.97
C VAL A 77 2.52 -5.54 8.71
N TRP A 78 2.13 -5.07 7.54
CA TRP A 78 2.60 -5.59 6.26
C TRP A 78 4.12 -5.45 6.11
N ALA A 79 4.66 -4.25 6.33
CA ALA A 79 6.09 -3.99 6.23
C ALA A 79 6.89 -4.90 7.19
N TYR A 80 6.42 -5.07 8.42
CA TYR A 80 7.03 -5.97 9.40
C TYR A 80 7.06 -7.41 8.88
N GLU A 81 5.96 -7.93 8.38
CA GLU A 81 5.84 -9.28 7.84
C GLU A 81 6.84 -9.51 6.69
N VAL A 82 6.85 -8.60 5.71
CA VAL A 82 7.73 -8.72 4.53
C VAL A 82 9.22 -8.58 4.91
N MET A 83 9.56 -7.64 5.78
CA MET A 83 10.96 -7.46 6.25
C MET A 83 11.50 -8.68 7.03
N HIS A 84 10.61 -9.50 7.59
CA HIS A 84 11.00 -10.74 8.30
C HIS A 84 10.91 -11.98 7.40
N GLY A 85 10.84 -11.82 6.09
CA GLY A 85 10.82 -12.92 5.13
C GLY A 85 9.44 -13.52 4.88
N ALA A 86 8.38 -12.80 5.23
CA ALA A 86 6.99 -13.17 4.99
C ALA A 86 6.58 -14.57 5.49
N PRO A 87 6.91 -14.95 6.72
CA PRO A 87 6.75 -16.33 7.22
C PRO A 87 5.29 -16.84 7.15
N VAL A 88 4.31 -15.92 7.17
CA VAL A 88 2.88 -16.29 7.19
C VAL A 88 2.23 -16.14 5.82
N ILE A 89 2.77 -15.29 4.94
CA ILE A 89 2.12 -14.93 3.66
C ILE A 89 3.00 -15.17 2.44
N GLN A 90 4.07 -15.93 2.53
CA GLN A 90 5.00 -16.18 1.43
C GLN A 90 4.27 -16.74 0.18
N ASP A 91 3.37 -17.68 0.38
CA ASP A 91 2.53 -18.25 -0.68
C ASP A 91 1.69 -17.17 -1.40
N TYR A 92 1.22 -16.18 -0.66
CA TYR A 92 0.42 -15.08 -1.20
C TYR A 92 1.28 -14.10 -2.03
N LEU A 93 2.53 -13.86 -1.60
CA LEU A 93 3.49 -13.07 -2.38
C LEU A 93 3.85 -13.77 -3.70
N GLU A 94 4.05 -15.08 -3.65
CA GLU A 94 4.46 -15.90 -4.80
C GLU A 94 3.34 -16.11 -5.83
N THR A 95 2.10 -15.93 -5.45
CA THR A 95 0.94 -16.10 -6.31
C THR A 95 0.26 -14.75 -6.57
N THR A 96 -0.59 -14.32 -5.68
CA THR A 96 -1.49 -13.16 -5.87
C THR A 96 -0.74 -11.87 -6.14
N LEU A 97 0.30 -11.55 -5.36
CA LEU A 97 1.06 -10.32 -5.57
C LEU A 97 1.88 -10.39 -6.86
N ARG A 98 2.48 -11.54 -7.17
CA ARG A 98 3.22 -11.73 -8.43
C ARG A 98 2.34 -11.53 -9.66
N ASP A 99 1.18 -12.17 -9.71
CA ASP A 99 0.26 -12.08 -10.84
C ASP A 99 -0.28 -10.65 -11.00
N TRP A 100 -0.65 -10.03 -9.90
CA TRP A 100 -1.08 -8.64 -9.87
C TRP A 100 0.02 -7.70 -10.40
N THR A 101 1.27 -7.86 -9.92
CA THR A 101 2.42 -7.07 -10.36
C THR A 101 2.66 -7.23 -11.85
N ALA A 102 2.60 -8.46 -12.37
CA ALA A 102 2.75 -8.72 -13.80
C ALA A 102 1.70 -7.97 -14.63
N GLY A 103 0.44 -7.94 -14.19
CA GLY A 103 -0.62 -7.17 -14.84
C GLY A 103 -0.30 -5.66 -14.90
N ARG A 104 0.20 -5.09 -13.80
CA ARG A 104 0.59 -3.66 -13.75
C ARG A 104 1.82 -3.36 -14.60
N VAL A 105 2.80 -4.25 -14.63
CA VAL A 105 3.97 -4.17 -15.51
C VAL A 105 3.53 -4.09 -16.97
N HIS A 106 2.62 -4.98 -17.41
CA HIS A 106 2.09 -4.96 -18.75
C HIS A 106 1.35 -3.65 -19.09
N LEU A 107 0.55 -3.12 -18.16
CA LEU A 107 -0.13 -1.85 -18.34
C LEU A 107 0.85 -0.68 -18.53
N ILE A 108 1.86 -0.59 -17.67
CA ILE A 108 2.89 0.44 -17.73
C ILE A 108 3.70 0.31 -19.02
N GLN A 109 4.09 -0.92 -19.40
CA GLN A 109 4.81 -1.18 -20.63
C GLN A 109 4.02 -0.71 -21.87
N ARG A 110 2.71 -0.95 -21.90
CA ARG A 110 1.83 -0.45 -22.97
C ARG A 110 1.88 1.08 -23.07
N TRP A 111 1.83 1.81 -21.94
CA TRP A 111 1.95 3.28 -21.97
C TRP A 111 3.31 3.76 -22.48
N ILE A 112 4.39 3.02 -22.19
CA ILE A 112 5.73 3.29 -22.72
C ILE A 112 5.75 3.08 -24.25
N ASP A 113 5.20 1.95 -24.72
CA ASP A 113 5.16 1.60 -26.15
C ASP A 113 4.28 2.58 -26.96
N GLU A 114 3.24 3.10 -26.35
CA GLU A 114 2.39 4.16 -26.90
C GLU A 114 3.05 5.56 -26.87
N GLY A 115 4.25 5.70 -26.30
CA GLY A 115 4.96 6.98 -26.18
C GLY A 115 4.35 7.97 -25.19
N LYS A 116 3.49 7.49 -24.28
CA LYS A 116 2.81 8.33 -23.27
C LYS A 116 3.68 8.66 -22.07
N MET A 117 4.81 8.00 -21.93
CA MET A 117 5.81 8.21 -20.88
C MET A 117 7.19 7.76 -21.35
N SER A 118 8.24 8.14 -20.61
CA SER A 118 9.60 7.76 -20.89
C SER A 118 9.85 6.26 -20.77
N ARG A 119 10.86 5.76 -21.46
CA ARG A 119 11.33 4.38 -21.28
C ARG A 119 11.99 4.21 -19.91
N ILE A 120 11.32 3.47 -19.05
CA ILE A 120 11.79 3.13 -17.71
C ILE A 120 11.52 1.64 -17.47
N ASN A 121 12.10 1.07 -16.43
CA ASN A 121 11.71 -0.27 -15.97
C ASN A 121 10.39 -0.19 -15.22
N PRO A 122 9.29 -0.86 -15.67
CA PRO A 122 7.98 -0.81 -15.02
C PRO A 122 7.97 -1.36 -13.59
N GLU A 123 8.75 -2.41 -13.31
CA GLU A 123 8.83 -3.01 -11.97
C GLU A 123 9.47 -2.02 -10.99
N HIS A 124 10.57 -1.36 -11.39
CA HIS A 124 11.22 -0.35 -10.55
C HIS A 124 10.32 0.85 -10.29
N LEU A 125 9.47 1.23 -11.24
CA LEU A 125 8.45 2.25 -11.00
C LEU A 125 7.47 1.81 -9.92
N LEU A 126 6.97 0.57 -9.97
CA LEU A 126 6.07 0.04 -8.93
C LEU A 126 6.74 0.03 -7.56
N TYR A 127 8.00 -0.40 -7.48
CA TYR A 127 8.74 -0.38 -6.20
C TYR A 127 8.91 1.04 -5.66
N MET A 128 9.19 2.01 -6.52
CA MET A 128 9.29 3.42 -6.12
C MET A 128 7.93 3.97 -5.66
N LEU A 129 6.85 3.65 -6.36
CA LEU A 129 5.50 4.03 -5.96
C LEU A 129 5.15 3.49 -4.56
N TRP A 130 5.46 2.22 -4.31
CA TRP A 130 5.20 1.62 -3.00
C TRP A 130 6.05 2.26 -1.91
N ALA A 131 7.37 2.35 -2.12
CA ALA A 131 8.29 2.95 -1.15
C ALA A 131 7.88 4.38 -0.79
N THR A 132 7.57 5.20 -1.79
CA THR A 132 7.24 6.61 -1.56
C THR A 132 5.91 6.79 -0.83
N THR A 133 4.87 6.07 -1.23
CA THR A 133 3.53 6.24 -0.64
C THR A 133 3.40 5.60 0.74
N GLN A 134 4.02 4.43 0.96
CA GLN A 134 3.98 3.74 2.24
C GLN A 134 4.85 4.40 3.30
N HIS A 135 5.90 5.13 2.91
CA HIS A 135 6.76 5.84 3.84
C HIS A 135 5.98 6.73 4.81
N TYR A 136 4.92 7.37 4.34
CA TYR A 136 4.06 8.23 5.16
C TYR A 136 3.32 7.49 6.27
N ALA A 137 3.06 6.20 6.09
CA ALA A 137 2.49 5.35 7.14
C ALA A 137 3.58 4.72 8.02
N ASP A 138 4.56 4.08 7.39
CA ASP A 138 5.56 3.26 8.08
C ASP A 138 6.48 4.11 8.96
N PHE A 139 6.83 5.30 8.49
CA PHE A 139 7.69 6.28 9.16
C PHE A 139 6.94 7.53 9.63
N GLY A 140 5.62 7.43 9.84
CA GLY A 140 4.79 8.56 10.27
C GLY A 140 5.25 9.22 11.57
N HIS A 141 5.85 8.46 12.50
CA HIS A 141 6.46 9.01 13.71
C HIS A 141 7.67 9.91 13.39
N GLN A 142 8.54 9.46 12.49
CA GLN A 142 9.68 10.27 12.05
C GLN A 142 9.22 11.57 11.38
N ILE A 143 8.24 11.48 10.48
CA ILE A 143 7.66 12.63 9.79
C ILE A 143 7.08 13.62 10.80
N ALA A 144 6.27 13.14 11.75
CA ALA A 144 5.68 13.98 12.78
C ALA A 144 6.74 14.66 13.66
N THR A 145 7.83 13.95 14.00
CA THR A 145 8.94 14.51 14.77
C THR A 145 9.64 15.65 14.02
N LEU A 146 9.92 15.43 12.73
CA LEU A 146 10.59 16.44 11.90
C LEU A 146 9.68 17.64 11.60
N ASN A 147 8.38 17.42 11.50
CA ASN A 147 7.38 18.46 11.25
C ASN A 147 6.94 19.23 12.50
N GLY A 148 7.36 18.78 13.69
CA GLY A 148 6.91 19.35 14.97
C GLY A 148 5.51 18.91 15.40
N GLY A 149 4.90 17.95 14.69
CA GLY A 149 3.59 17.35 14.95
C GLY A 149 3.08 16.52 13.79
N PRO A 150 1.95 15.81 13.93
CA PRO A 150 1.31 15.10 12.85
C PRO A 150 0.96 16.05 11.69
N LEU A 151 1.04 15.56 10.46
CA LEU A 151 0.64 16.34 9.29
C LEU A 151 -0.84 16.73 9.37
N SER A 152 -1.13 18.02 9.20
CA SER A 152 -2.48 18.53 9.00
C SER A 152 -3.06 18.08 7.66
N ASP A 153 -4.36 18.26 7.46
CA ASP A 153 -5.04 17.94 6.21
C ASP A 153 -4.43 18.69 5.01
N ALA A 154 -4.06 19.95 5.19
CA ALA A 154 -3.41 20.75 4.16
C ALA A 154 -2.02 20.22 3.80
N GLU A 155 -1.22 19.83 4.79
CA GLU A 155 0.10 19.23 4.59
C GLU A 155 0.01 17.87 3.92
N TRP A 156 -1.01 17.04 4.24
CA TRP A 156 -1.29 15.80 3.53
C TRP A 156 -1.62 16.04 2.05
N GLN A 157 -2.44 17.02 1.73
CA GLN A 157 -2.74 17.37 0.33
C GLN A 157 -1.49 17.89 -0.40
N ALA A 158 -0.67 18.70 0.26
CA ALA A 158 0.61 19.15 -0.28
C ALA A 158 1.57 17.99 -0.54
N ALA A 159 1.66 17.03 0.39
CA ALA A 159 2.46 15.82 0.24
C ALA A 159 1.99 14.97 -0.96
N LYS A 160 0.70 14.71 -1.08
CA LYS A 160 0.11 13.99 -2.22
C LYS A 160 0.44 14.67 -3.55
N THR A 161 0.27 15.99 -3.62
CA THR A 161 0.59 16.77 -4.80
C THR A 161 2.08 16.69 -5.14
N SER A 162 2.94 16.81 -4.15
CA SER A 162 4.40 16.75 -4.33
C SER A 162 4.84 15.38 -4.84
N VAL A 163 4.41 14.29 -4.21
CA VAL A 163 4.72 12.91 -4.63
C VAL A 163 4.26 12.67 -6.06
N LYS A 164 3.01 13.04 -6.37
CA LYS A 164 2.44 12.89 -7.70
C LYS A 164 3.22 13.66 -8.75
N THR A 165 3.51 14.93 -8.50
CA THR A 165 4.24 15.79 -9.43
C THR A 165 5.66 15.29 -9.68
N MET A 166 6.39 14.91 -8.62
CA MET A 166 7.76 14.40 -8.76
C MET A 166 7.81 13.10 -9.56
N ILE A 167 6.91 12.17 -9.28
CA ILE A 167 6.88 10.88 -9.99
C ILE A 167 6.47 11.09 -11.44
N LEU A 168 5.37 11.80 -11.72
CA LEU A 168 4.87 11.98 -13.08
C LEU A 168 5.83 12.78 -13.97
N ARG A 169 6.53 13.77 -13.43
CA ARG A 169 7.62 14.44 -14.13
C ARG A 169 8.83 13.54 -14.34
N GLY A 170 9.23 12.79 -13.31
CA GLY A 170 10.38 11.88 -13.37
C GLY A 170 10.23 10.80 -14.44
N ILE A 171 9.01 10.35 -14.69
CA ILE A 171 8.70 9.37 -15.75
C ILE A 171 8.36 10.01 -17.09
N GLY A 172 8.46 11.34 -17.22
CA GLY A 172 8.17 12.05 -18.47
C GLY A 172 6.71 12.04 -18.91
N ALA A 173 5.79 11.76 -17.99
CA ALA A 173 4.35 11.79 -18.25
C ALA A 173 3.75 13.21 -18.10
N LEU A 174 4.43 14.09 -17.35
CA LEU A 174 4.15 15.52 -17.24
C LEU A 174 5.38 16.31 -17.69
N THR A 175 5.15 17.33 -18.48
CA THR A 175 6.14 18.35 -18.84
C THR A 175 6.30 19.41 -17.76
#